data_1f5f59a2764127f6b9b78b3b933ee42d
#
_entry.id   1f5f59a2764127f6b9b78b3b933ee42d
#
_cell.length_a   1.000
_cell.length_b   1.000
_cell.length_c   1.000
_cell.angle_alpha   90.00
_cell.angle_beta   90.00
_cell.angle_gamma   90.00
#
_symmetry.space_group_name_H-M   'P 1'
#
loop_
_entity.id
_entity.type
_entity.pdbx_description
1 polymer ?
#
loop_
_entity_poly.entity_id
_entity_poly.type
_entity_poly.pdbx_seq_one_letter_code
_entity_poly.pdbx_strand_id
1 'polypeptide(L)'
;MPAHTPPFNPWAGEVALVLDGVPHRCKLTLGALAELEAALHADSLVALVKRFEAGGFSTRDVLALIVAGLRGGGWQGSARDLLSVEIEGGPVRAAEAAAELLARAFATP
;
A
#
# COMPACT_ATOMS: atom_id res chain seq x y z
N MET A 1 28.52 -6.57 -15.56
CA MET A 1 27.24 -7.01 -15.08
C MET A 1 26.30 -5.83 -14.91
N PRO A 2 25.14 -5.93 -15.46
CA PRO A 2 24.21 -4.85 -15.24
C PRO A 2 23.96 -4.70 -13.75
N ALA A 3 23.85 -3.47 -13.32
CA ALA A 3 23.46 -3.21 -11.95
C ALA A 3 22.16 -3.93 -11.68
N HIS A 4 22.11 -4.66 -10.62
CA HIS A 4 20.87 -5.30 -10.24
C HIS A 4 19.86 -4.21 -9.89
N THR A 5 18.81 -4.13 -10.69
CA THR A 5 17.75 -3.19 -10.39
C THR A 5 16.91 -3.74 -9.24
N PRO A 6 16.84 -3.04 -8.13
CA PRO A 6 16.00 -3.53 -7.05
C PRO A 6 14.55 -3.62 -7.51
N PRO A 7 13.75 -4.54 -6.96
CA PRO A 7 12.36 -4.70 -7.36
C PRO A 7 11.49 -3.51 -6.98
N PHE A 8 12.00 -2.61 -6.15
CA PHE A 8 11.28 -1.41 -5.74
C PHE A 8 12.28 -0.28 -5.49
N ASN A 9 11.77 0.94 -5.51
CA ASN A 9 12.56 2.13 -5.30
C ASN A 9 11.94 2.99 -4.19
N PRO A 10 12.50 2.95 -2.96
CA PRO A 10 11.96 3.74 -1.85
C PRO A 10 11.96 5.24 -2.13
N TRP A 11 12.95 5.74 -2.89
CA TRP A 11 13.03 7.15 -3.23
C TRP A 11 11.90 7.62 -4.13
N ALA A 12 11.29 6.68 -4.88
CA ALA A 12 10.13 6.96 -5.69
C ALA A 12 8.82 6.66 -4.96
N GLY A 13 8.87 6.40 -3.64
CA GLY A 13 7.69 6.11 -2.84
C GLY A 13 7.24 4.67 -2.90
N GLU A 14 8.08 3.77 -3.40
CA GLU A 14 7.73 2.36 -3.57
C GLU A 14 7.95 1.55 -2.30
N VAL A 15 7.07 0.58 -2.08
CA VAL A 15 7.16 -0.37 -0.98
C VAL A 15 7.02 -1.77 -1.56
N ALA A 16 7.88 -2.68 -1.10
CA ALA A 16 7.83 -4.07 -1.56
C ALA A 16 6.87 -4.89 -0.70
N LEU A 17 6.09 -5.75 -1.34
CA LEU A 17 5.19 -6.67 -0.67
C LEU A 17 5.19 -7.99 -1.42
N VAL A 18 5.29 -9.10 -0.69
CA VAL A 18 5.35 -10.43 -1.31
C VAL A 18 3.98 -11.10 -1.17
N LEU A 19 3.37 -11.42 -2.32
CA LEU A 19 2.06 -12.08 -2.38
C LEU A 19 2.25 -13.47 -2.97
N ASP A 20 1.86 -14.51 -2.21
CA ASP A 20 2.00 -15.90 -2.64
C ASP A 20 3.40 -16.20 -3.16
N GLY A 21 4.42 -15.69 -2.47
CA GLY A 21 5.81 -15.90 -2.83
C GLY A 21 6.32 -15.01 -3.97
N VAL A 22 5.49 -14.14 -4.54
CA VAL A 22 5.88 -13.28 -5.66
C VAL A 22 6.00 -11.83 -5.17
N PRO A 23 7.19 -11.22 -5.34
CA PRO A 23 7.36 -9.81 -4.95
C PRO A 23 6.55 -8.88 -5.84
N HIS A 24 5.93 -7.90 -5.22
CA HIS A 24 5.17 -6.87 -5.91
C HIS A 24 5.64 -5.51 -5.44
N ARG A 25 5.58 -4.56 -6.35
CA ARG A 25 5.89 -3.17 -6.09
C ARG A 25 4.59 -2.43 -5.80
N CYS A 26 4.57 -1.71 -4.68
CA CYS A 26 3.41 -0.91 -4.28
C CYS A 26 3.78 0.55 -4.28
N LYS A 27 2.88 1.41 -4.72
CA LYS A 27 3.10 2.84 -4.73
C LYS A 27 1.75 3.56 -4.73
N LEU A 28 1.62 4.60 -3.91
CA LEU A 28 0.43 5.44 -3.92
C LEU A 28 0.65 6.58 -4.93
N THR A 29 0.34 6.28 -6.20
CA THR A 29 0.29 7.29 -7.24
C THR A 29 -0.92 8.18 -7.03
N LEU A 30 -1.03 9.28 -7.78
CA LEU A 30 -2.20 10.14 -7.70
C LEU A 30 -3.48 9.37 -8.03
N GLY A 31 -3.42 8.49 -9.05
CA GLY A 31 -4.55 7.63 -9.38
C GLY A 31 -4.89 6.66 -8.26
N ALA A 32 -3.88 6.08 -7.62
CA ALA A 32 -4.08 5.19 -6.49
C ALA A 32 -4.70 5.93 -5.30
N LEU A 33 -4.26 7.17 -5.05
CA LEU A 33 -4.85 8.00 -3.99
C LEU A 33 -6.33 8.29 -4.27
N ALA A 34 -6.67 8.55 -5.53
CA ALA A 34 -8.06 8.76 -5.90
C ALA A 34 -8.91 7.51 -5.68
N GLU A 35 -8.39 6.34 -6.05
CA GLU A 35 -9.06 5.07 -5.78
C GLU A 35 -9.23 4.82 -4.28
N LEU A 36 -8.19 5.16 -3.52
CA LEU A 36 -8.21 4.99 -2.07
C LEU A 36 -9.29 5.86 -1.44
N GLU A 37 -9.39 7.13 -1.84
CA GLU A 37 -10.44 8.01 -1.37
C GLU A 37 -11.83 7.46 -1.66
N ALA A 38 -12.02 6.94 -2.87
CA ALA A 38 -13.30 6.35 -3.25
C ALA A 38 -13.62 5.13 -2.38
N ALA A 39 -12.62 4.31 -2.07
CA ALA A 39 -12.81 3.12 -1.23
C ALA A 39 -13.13 3.47 0.23
N LEU A 40 -12.68 4.62 0.69
CA LEU A 40 -12.95 5.08 2.06
C LEU A 40 -14.30 5.77 2.20
N HIS A 41 -14.99 5.97 1.09
CA HIS A 41 -16.30 6.62 1.04
C HIS A 41 -16.25 8.04 1.61
N ALA A 42 -16.91 8.29 2.74
CA ALA A 42 -16.99 9.63 3.31
C ALA A 42 -15.69 10.07 4.03
N ASP A 43 -14.77 9.15 4.27
CA ASP A 43 -13.53 9.49 4.97
C ASP A 43 -12.56 10.21 4.04
N SER A 44 -11.72 11.06 4.64
CA SER A 44 -10.67 11.74 3.92
C SER A 44 -9.32 11.05 4.11
N LEU A 45 -8.37 11.35 3.23
CA LEU A 45 -7.01 10.86 3.37
C LEU A 45 -6.37 11.39 4.66
N VAL A 46 -6.70 12.61 5.07
CA VAL A 46 -6.19 13.18 6.32
C VAL A 46 -6.67 12.37 7.52
N ALA A 47 -7.94 11.98 7.51
CA ALA A 47 -8.48 11.14 8.59
C ALA A 47 -7.77 9.79 8.64
N LEU A 48 -7.49 9.21 7.48
CA LEU A 48 -6.76 7.94 7.40
C LEU A 48 -5.36 8.07 7.98
N VAL A 49 -4.63 9.12 7.62
CA VAL A 49 -3.29 9.37 8.14
C VAL A 49 -3.32 9.50 9.65
N LYS A 50 -4.30 10.23 10.18
CA LYS A 50 -4.44 10.39 11.63
C LYS A 50 -4.71 9.08 12.34
N ARG A 51 -5.53 8.20 11.75
CA ARG A 51 -5.79 6.88 12.33
C ARG A 51 -4.51 6.05 12.39
N PHE A 52 -3.69 6.10 11.35
CA PHE A 52 -2.42 5.37 11.36
C PHE A 52 -1.44 5.94 12.37
N GLU A 53 -1.35 7.25 12.49
CA GLU A 53 -0.48 7.89 13.50
C GLU A 53 -0.89 7.53 14.92
N ALA A 54 -2.18 7.44 15.17
CA ALA A 54 -2.72 7.15 16.49
C ALA A 54 -2.81 5.64 16.79
N GLY A 55 -2.55 4.79 15.81
CA GLY A 55 -2.70 3.34 15.97
C GLY A 55 -4.15 2.87 15.95
N GLY A 56 -5.09 3.73 15.56
CA GLY A 56 -6.51 3.41 15.51
C GLY A 56 -7.03 2.96 14.16
N PHE A 57 -6.14 2.52 13.28
CA PHE A 57 -6.55 2.03 11.96
C PHE A 57 -7.23 0.66 12.05
N SER A 58 -8.07 0.38 11.07
CA SER A 58 -8.79 -0.89 10.98
C SER A 58 -8.17 -1.80 9.93
N THR A 59 -8.58 -3.08 9.93
CA THR A 59 -8.21 -4.01 8.86
C THR A 59 -8.67 -3.51 7.50
N ARG A 60 -9.84 -2.87 7.47
CA ARG A 60 -10.36 -2.28 6.23
C ARG A 60 -9.44 -1.18 5.72
N ASP A 61 -8.90 -0.36 6.62
CA ASP A 61 -7.95 0.68 6.25
C ASP A 61 -6.69 0.07 5.63
N VAL A 62 -6.17 -0.99 6.25
CA VAL A 62 -4.98 -1.70 5.73
C VAL A 62 -5.28 -2.28 4.37
N LEU A 63 -6.41 -2.97 4.22
CA LEU A 63 -6.80 -3.59 2.95
C LEU A 63 -6.90 -2.55 1.84
N ALA A 64 -7.57 -1.43 2.10
CA ALA A 64 -7.74 -0.38 1.12
C ALA A 64 -6.39 0.20 0.67
N LEU A 65 -5.48 0.42 1.61
CA LEU A 65 -4.14 0.95 1.32
C LEU A 65 -3.32 -0.02 0.50
N ILE A 66 -3.33 -1.30 0.87
CA ILE A 66 -2.56 -2.32 0.17
C ILE A 66 -3.06 -2.48 -1.27
N VAL A 67 -4.38 -2.54 -1.46
CA VAL A 67 -4.96 -2.65 -2.81
C VAL A 67 -4.59 -1.44 -3.65
N ALA A 68 -4.75 -0.24 -3.10
CA ALA A 68 -4.41 0.99 -3.82
C ALA A 68 -2.93 1.01 -4.19
N GLY A 69 -2.06 0.64 -3.25
CA GLY A 69 -0.62 0.60 -3.48
C GLY A 69 -0.22 -0.41 -4.54
N LEU A 70 -0.77 -1.62 -4.47
CA LEU A 70 -0.52 -2.67 -5.46
C LEU A 70 -0.96 -2.21 -6.85
N ARG A 71 -2.15 -1.66 -6.95
CA ARG A 71 -2.67 -1.19 -8.23
C ARG A 71 -1.84 -0.01 -8.76
N GLY A 72 -1.39 0.87 -7.87
CA GLY A 72 -0.47 1.95 -8.24
C GLY A 72 0.87 1.45 -8.75
N GLY A 73 1.28 0.26 -8.32
CA GLY A 73 2.49 -0.41 -8.78
C GLY A 73 2.29 -1.29 -10.01
N GLY A 74 1.07 -1.39 -10.53
CA GLY A 74 0.76 -2.14 -11.74
C GLY A 74 0.00 -3.45 -11.55
N TRP A 75 -0.28 -3.84 -10.31
CA TRP A 75 -1.07 -5.04 -10.05
C TRP A 75 -2.51 -4.83 -10.52
N GLN A 76 -3.09 -5.85 -11.15
CA GLN A 76 -4.41 -5.71 -11.76
C GLN A 76 -5.53 -6.40 -10.98
N GLY A 77 -5.25 -6.84 -9.77
CA GLY A 77 -6.23 -7.46 -8.92
C GLY A 77 -7.12 -6.45 -8.21
N SER A 78 -8.05 -6.98 -7.43
CA SER A 78 -9.01 -6.20 -6.65
C SER A 78 -8.88 -6.54 -5.17
N ALA A 79 -9.62 -5.81 -4.33
CA ALA A 79 -9.69 -6.11 -2.89
C ALA A 79 -10.13 -7.54 -2.64
N ARG A 80 -11.07 -8.03 -3.45
CA ARG A 80 -11.56 -9.41 -3.32
C ARG A 80 -10.46 -10.43 -3.59
N ASP A 81 -9.64 -10.17 -4.60
CA ASP A 81 -8.50 -11.03 -4.92
C ASP A 81 -7.50 -11.08 -3.78
N LEU A 82 -7.28 -9.95 -3.13
CA LEU A 82 -6.31 -9.86 -2.04
C LEU A 82 -6.74 -10.68 -0.83
N LEU A 83 -8.04 -10.88 -0.62
CA LEU A 83 -8.53 -11.63 0.53
C LEU A 83 -8.10 -13.08 0.53
N SER A 84 -7.80 -13.66 -0.64
CA SER A 84 -7.38 -15.06 -0.76
C SER A 84 -5.87 -15.22 -0.98
N VAL A 85 -5.14 -14.13 -0.98
CA VAL A 85 -3.69 -14.12 -1.20
C VAL A 85 -2.98 -14.17 0.15
N GLU A 86 -1.88 -14.92 0.21
CA GLU A 86 -1.05 -14.96 1.39
C GLU A 86 0.03 -13.89 1.27
N ILE A 87 0.06 -12.99 2.26
CA ILE A 87 1.07 -11.94 2.35
C ILE A 87 2.20 -12.45 3.22
N GLU A 88 3.43 -12.42 2.70
CA GLU A 88 4.60 -12.81 3.47
C GLU A 88 4.74 -11.87 4.67
N GLY A 89 4.88 -12.44 5.84
CA GLY A 89 4.91 -11.69 7.10
C GLY A 89 3.53 -11.45 7.70
N GLY A 90 2.47 -11.87 7.03
CA GLY A 90 1.10 -11.84 7.54
C GLY A 90 0.54 -10.44 7.77
N PRO A 91 -0.47 -10.35 8.66
CA PRO A 91 -1.15 -9.06 8.90
C PRO A 91 -0.23 -7.97 9.43
N VAL A 92 0.80 -8.32 10.18
CA VAL A 92 1.76 -7.34 10.71
C VAL A 92 2.51 -6.69 9.56
N ARG A 93 2.99 -7.51 8.60
CA ARG A 93 3.69 -6.96 7.42
C ARG A 93 2.75 -6.09 6.60
N ALA A 94 1.50 -6.53 6.43
CA ALA A 94 0.51 -5.74 5.69
C ALA A 94 0.32 -4.37 6.34
N ALA A 95 0.19 -4.32 7.66
CA ALA A 95 0.03 -3.05 8.37
C ALA A 95 1.27 -2.16 8.24
N GLU A 96 2.45 -2.75 8.33
CA GLU A 96 3.72 -2.03 8.14
C GLU A 96 3.78 -1.43 6.73
N ALA A 97 3.47 -2.22 5.73
CA ALA A 97 3.50 -1.77 4.33
C ALA A 97 2.49 -0.63 4.11
N ALA A 98 1.31 -0.75 4.69
CA ALA A 98 0.29 0.30 4.59
C ALA A 98 0.79 1.61 5.20
N ALA A 99 1.39 1.54 6.38
CA ALA A 99 1.95 2.71 7.05
C ALA A 99 3.09 3.32 6.23
N GLU A 100 3.96 2.47 5.67
CA GLU A 100 5.07 2.92 4.82
C GLU A 100 4.54 3.63 3.58
N LEU A 101 3.51 3.08 2.94
CA LEU A 101 2.90 3.70 1.77
C LEU A 101 2.38 5.10 2.07
N LEU A 102 1.68 5.26 3.19
CA LEU A 102 1.20 6.57 3.61
C LEU A 102 2.35 7.53 3.90
N ALA A 103 3.35 7.07 4.63
CA ALA A 103 4.48 7.91 4.99
C ALA A 103 5.21 8.42 3.76
N ARG A 104 5.42 7.53 2.76
CA ARG A 104 6.13 7.90 1.54
C ARG A 104 5.30 8.81 0.66
N ALA A 105 3.98 8.60 0.61
CA ALA A 105 3.09 9.42 -0.23
C ALA A 105 2.99 10.86 0.27
N PHE A 106 3.08 11.05 1.58
CA PHE A 106 2.93 12.36 2.19
C PHE A 106 4.23 12.93 2.75
N ALA A 107 5.36 12.29 2.45
CA ALA A 107 6.66 12.83 2.83
C ALA A 107 6.92 14.11 2.03
N THR A 108 7.41 15.14 2.73
CA THR A 108 7.84 16.36 2.06
C THR A 108 9.34 16.24 1.75
N PRO A 109 9.77 16.74 0.60
CA PRO A 109 11.19 16.72 0.25
C PRO A 109 12.03 17.54 1.22
#